data_13ba98a9aba63bde4ae70a5111cf1503
#
_entry.id   13ba98a9aba63bde4ae70a5111cf1503
#
_cell.length_a   1.000
_cell.length_b   1.000
_cell.length_c   1.000
_cell.angle_alpha   90.00
_cell.angle_beta   90.00
_cell.angle_gamma   90.00
#
_symmetry.space_group_name_H-M   'P 1'
#
loop_
_entity.id
_entity.type
_entity.pdbx_description
1 polymer ?
#
loop_
_entity_poly.entity_id
_entity_poly.type
_entity_poly.pdbx_seq_one_letter_code
_entity_poly.pdbx_strand_id
1 'polypeptide(L)'
;AVFENALNRSTHDLEVAMESLDIIEVQPLKCYNHLIDFLNDGHDGEMIIKETIKKIINTAKSLNKIVVATSDAYYIEAEQQKYRDILIASNQVGGGVHELSRYKVSPDAHLRTTDEMLAEFSYLDKDLAYEIVVTNTNLVADMIDRINCFHKEMFVPADDEFADHPDPKYRYPSMIEEMKHVVEKNVLLNYGENPHPFVRARVDRELRSIISSGYYSTYFMAYLMVKDSVDHGYLVGSRGSVGSSFVATMMNITEV
;
A
#
# COMPACT_ATOMS: atom_id res chain seq x y z
N ALA A 1 -6.07 -9.98 15.16
CA ALA A 1 -6.53 -9.82 16.57
C ALA A 1 -7.77 -10.66 16.88
N VAL A 2 -8.91 -10.52 16.15
CA VAL A 2 -10.16 -11.26 16.44
C VAL A 2 -9.94 -12.77 16.41
N PHE A 3 -9.38 -13.31 15.31
CA PHE A 3 -9.12 -14.74 15.16
C PHE A 3 -8.16 -15.27 16.24
N GLU A 4 -7.10 -14.54 16.53
CA GLU A 4 -6.13 -14.92 17.56
C GLU A 4 -6.77 -14.98 18.97
N ASN A 5 -7.60 -14.00 19.31
CA ASN A 5 -8.34 -14.01 20.57
C ASN A 5 -9.35 -15.17 20.64
N ALA A 6 -10.03 -15.47 19.51
CA ALA A 6 -10.96 -16.60 19.44
C ALA A 6 -10.26 -17.94 19.64
N LEU A 7 -9.07 -18.12 19.06
CA LEU A 7 -8.28 -19.34 19.12
C LEU A 7 -7.61 -19.55 20.49
N ASN A 8 -6.99 -18.49 21.03
CA ASN A 8 -6.04 -18.63 22.14
C ASN A 8 -6.51 -18.02 23.47
N ARG A 9 -7.66 -17.30 23.50
CA ARG A 9 -8.09 -16.55 24.68
C ARG A 9 -9.54 -16.82 25.08
N SER A 10 -9.98 -16.15 26.16
CA SER A 10 -11.33 -16.26 26.68
C SER A 10 -12.36 -15.64 25.73
N THR A 11 -13.65 -15.98 25.93
CA THR A 11 -14.74 -15.33 25.19
C THR A 11 -14.83 -13.83 25.50
N HIS A 12 -14.53 -13.42 26.71
CA HIS A 12 -14.50 -12.01 27.10
C HIS A 12 -13.42 -11.22 26.34
N ASP A 13 -12.20 -11.77 26.19
CA ASP A 13 -11.16 -11.11 25.40
C ASP A 13 -11.56 -10.96 23.92
N LEU A 14 -12.30 -11.94 23.40
CA LEU A 14 -12.86 -11.89 22.05
C LEU A 14 -13.94 -10.80 21.93
N GLU A 15 -14.85 -10.69 22.89
CA GLU A 15 -15.88 -9.65 22.97
C GLU A 15 -15.25 -8.26 22.97
N VAL A 16 -14.27 -8.03 23.84
CA VAL A 16 -13.52 -6.77 23.93
C VAL A 16 -12.83 -6.44 22.59
N ALA A 17 -12.24 -7.45 21.93
CA ALA A 17 -11.59 -7.24 20.62
C ALA A 17 -12.59 -6.87 19.51
N MET A 18 -13.87 -7.23 19.66
CA MET A 18 -14.93 -6.93 18.69
C MET A 18 -15.68 -5.61 18.98
N GLU A 19 -15.60 -5.06 20.19
CA GLU A 19 -16.39 -3.88 20.60
C GLU A 19 -16.20 -2.69 19.66
N SER A 20 -14.96 -2.39 19.29
CA SER A 20 -14.60 -1.25 18.45
C SER A 20 -14.78 -1.47 16.93
N LEU A 21 -15.21 -2.68 16.52
CA LEU A 21 -15.36 -3.04 15.12
C LEU A 21 -16.83 -2.98 14.72
N ASP A 22 -17.13 -2.42 13.55
CA ASP A 22 -18.48 -2.37 13.00
C ASP A 22 -18.86 -3.68 12.30
N ILE A 23 -17.91 -4.30 11.65
CA ILE A 23 -18.07 -5.49 10.81
C ILE A 23 -16.99 -6.51 11.22
N ILE A 24 -17.37 -7.77 11.29
CA ILE A 24 -16.47 -8.88 11.60
C ILE A 24 -16.27 -9.74 10.36
N GLU A 25 -15.03 -9.94 10.00
CA GLU A 25 -14.62 -10.71 8.83
C GLU A 25 -14.21 -12.13 9.24
N VAL A 26 -14.66 -13.13 8.49
CA VAL A 26 -14.21 -14.51 8.56
C VAL A 26 -13.71 -14.98 7.20
N GLN A 27 -12.71 -15.84 7.18
CA GLN A 27 -12.05 -16.31 5.98
C GLN A 27 -12.35 -17.80 5.72
N PRO A 28 -12.23 -18.27 4.45
CA PRO A 28 -12.31 -19.67 4.08
C PRO A 28 -11.34 -20.54 4.87
N LEU A 29 -11.74 -21.79 5.12
CA LEU A 29 -10.91 -22.72 5.88
C LEU A 29 -9.52 -22.91 5.31
N LYS A 30 -9.39 -22.92 3.98
CA LYS A 30 -8.10 -23.08 3.27
C LYS A 30 -7.15 -21.89 3.44
N CYS A 31 -7.64 -20.70 3.80
CA CYS A 31 -6.77 -19.58 4.19
C CYS A 31 -5.98 -19.87 5.48
N TYR A 32 -6.40 -20.86 6.25
CA TYR A 32 -5.74 -21.29 7.50
C TYR A 32 -4.92 -22.58 7.32
N ASN A 33 -4.62 -23.05 6.11
CA ASN A 33 -3.87 -24.30 5.87
C ASN A 33 -2.57 -24.38 6.66
N HIS A 34 -1.84 -23.26 6.79
CA HIS A 34 -0.61 -23.17 7.57
C HIS A 34 -0.82 -23.43 9.06
N LEU A 35 -1.96 -22.98 9.63
CA LEU A 35 -2.31 -23.22 11.03
C LEU A 35 -2.87 -24.62 11.22
N ILE A 36 -3.66 -25.13 10.27
CA ILE A 36 -4.19 -26.49 10.27
C ILE A 36 -3.03 -27.49 10.29
N ASP A 37 -2.05 -27.33 9.39
CA ASP A 37 -0.86 -28.20 9.36
C ASP A 37 -0.08 -28.12 10.68
N PHE A 38 0.11 -26.92 11.22
CA PHE A 38 0.79 -26.71 12.49
C PHE A 38 0.06 -27.36 13.68
N LEU A 39 -1.29 -27.26 13.70
CA LEU A 39 -2.11 -27.81 14.79
C LEU A 39 -2.34 -29.31 14.70
N ASN A 40 -2.11 -29.94 13.51
CA ASN A 40 -2.27 -31.36 13.30
C ASN A 40 -1.26 -32.24 14.08
N ASP A 41 -0.29 -31.63 14.76
CA ASP A 41 0.64 -32.37 15.62
C ASP A 41 -0.07 -32.84 16.91
N GLY A 42 -0.82 -33.96 16.79
CA GLY A 42 -1.56 -34.60 17.85
C GLY A 42 -3.03 -34.15 18.05
N HIS A 43 -3.56 -33.31 17.18
CA HIS A 43 -4.93 -32.77 17.22
C HIS A 43 -5.57 -32.75 15.83
N ASP A 44 -6.88 -32.60 15.75
CA ASP A 44 -7.59 -32.29 14.50
C ASP A 44 -7.57 -30.77 14.26
N GLY A 45 -6.52 -30.30 13.56
CA GLY A 45 -6.33 -28.88 13.28
C GLY A 45 -7.48 -28.26 12.48
N GLU A 46 -8.07 -29.01 11.55
CA GLU A 46 -9.22 -28.55 10.77
C GLU A 46 -10.45 -28.32 11.65
N MET A 47 -10.73 -29.23 12.57
CA MET A 47 -11.84 -29.09 13.51
C MET A 47 -11.63 -27.89 14.43
N ILE A 48 -10.41 -27.67 14.94
CA ILE A 48 -10.09 -26.52 15.78
C ILE A 48 -10.36 -25.21 15.04
N ILE A 49 -9.95 -25.08 13.80
CA ILE A 49 -10.18 -23.87 13.01
C ILE A 49 -11.68 -23.66 12.73
N LYS A 50 -12.42 -24.72 12.37
CA LYS A 50 -13.88 -24.65 12.19
C LYS A 50 -14.61 -24.17 13.44
N GLU A 51 -14.27 -24.72 14.61
CA GLU A 51 -14.87 -24.31 15.88
C GLU A 51 -14.47 -22.87 16.25
N THR A 52 -13.25 -22.44 15.95
CA THR A 52 -12.80 -21.07 16.14
C THR A 52 -13.62 -20.09 15.29
N ILE A 53 -13.85 -20.40 14.00
CA ILE A 53 -14.68 -19.58 13.12
C ILE A 53 -16.14 -19.52 13.62
N LYS A 54 -16.72 -20.66 14.02
CA LYS A 54 -18.05 -20.69 14.64
C LYS A 54 -18.13 -19.83 15.91
N LYS A 55 -17.12 -19.89 16.77
CA LYS A 55 -17.04 -19.05 17.98
C LYS A 55 -17.03 -17.57 17.61
N ILE A 56 -16.27 -17.16 16.59
CA ILE A 56 -16.24 -15.78 16.08
C ILE A 56 -17.64 -15.35 15.63
N ILE A 57 -18.29 -16.14 14.77
CA ILE A 57 -19.62 -15.85 14.22
C ILE A 57 -20.65 -15.70 15.35
N ASN A 58 -20.68 -16.64 16.29
CA ASN A 58 -21.64 -16.64 17.40
C ASN A 58 -21.42 -15.44 18.32
N THR A 59 -20.18 -15.11 18.67
CA THR A 59 -19.84 -13.95 19.50
C THR A 59 -20.19 -12.65 18.79
N ALA A 60 -19.90 -12.52 17.50
CA ALA A 60 -20.26 -11.34 16.72
C ALA A 60 -21.78 -11.15 16.66
N LYS A 61 -22.56 -12.23 16.46
CA LYS A 61 -24.02 -12.19 16.47
C LYS A 61 -24.59 -11.78 17.84
N SER A 62 -24.00 -12.26 18.95
CA SER A 62 -24.44 -11.85 20.31
C SER A 62 -24.18 -10.37 20.58
N LEU A 63 -23.18 -9.76 19.90
CA LEU A 63 -22.87 -8.34 19.96
C LEU A 63 -23.59 -7.51 18.87
N ASN A 64 -24.53 -8.10 18.12
CA ASN A 64 -25.23 -7.48 17.00
C ASN A 64 -24.27 -6.91 15.92
N LYS A 65 -23.14 -7.55 15.70
CA LYS A 65 -22.18 -7.20 14.64
C LYS A 65 -22.49 -7.94 13.35
N ILE A 66 -22.31 -7.28 12.22
CA ILE A 66 -22.42 -7.90 10.87
C ILE A 66 -21.21 -8.80 10.67
N VAL A 67 -21.44 -10.03 10.25
CA VAL A 67 -20.36 -10.96 9.86
C VAL A 67 -20.34 -11.11 8.35
N VAL A 68 -19.17 -10.98 7.75
CA VAL A 68 -18.94 -11.17 6.31
C VAL A 68 -17.85 -12.21 6.07
N ALA A 69 -18.01 -13.01 5.02
CA ALA A 69 -16.99 -13.95 4.58
C ALA A 69 -16.21 -13.35 3.41
N THR A 70 -14.89 -13.25 3.55
CA THR A 70 -13.98 -12.71 2.52
C THR A 70 -12.88 -13.71 2.21
N SER A 71 -12.27 -13.65 1.01
CA SER A 71 -11.33 -14.69 0.58
C SER A 71 -9.86 -14.37 0.84
N ASP A 72 -9.49 -13.20 1.39
CA ASP A 72 -8.08 -12.77 1.57
C ASP A 72 -7.23 -13.03 0.31
N ALA A 73 -7.72 -12.59 -0.85
CA ALA A 73 -7.14 -12.95 -2.14
C ALA A 73 -5.86 -12.17 -2.44
N TYR A 74 -4.78 -12.89 -2.73
CA TYR A 74 -3.48 -12.35 -3.17
C TYR A 74 -3.18 -12.68 -4.63
N TYR A 75 -3.88 -13.61 -5.24
CA TYR A 75 -3.73 -14.03 -6.63
C TYR A 75 -5.08 -14.54 -7.16
N ILE A 76 -5.20 -14.62 -8.49
CA ILE A 76 -6.49 -14.93 -9.16
C ILE A 76 -6.74 -16.43 -9.22
N GLU A 77 -5.80 -17.19 -9.79
CA GLU A 77 -5.96 -18.62 -10.04
C GLU A 77 -5.21 -19.44 -8.98
N ALA A 78 -5.80 -20.54 -8.52
CA ALA A 78 -5.22 -21.39 -7.48
C ALA A 78 -3.78 -21.87 -7.81
N GLU A 79 -3.47 -22.12 -9.09
CA GLU A 79 -2.15 -22.53 -9.55
C GLU A 79 -1.07 -21.46 -9.37
N GLN A 80 -1.46 -20.20 -9.15
CA GLN A 80 -0.55 -19.08 -8.91
C GLN A 80 0.01 -19.07 -7.49
N GLN A 81 -0.48 -19.91 -6.59
CA GLN A 81 0.05 -20.07 -5.23
C GLN A 81 1.57 -20.24 -5.24
N LYS A 82 2.13 -21.00 -6.18
CA LYS A 82 3.58 -21.20 -6.32
C LYS A 82 4.39 -19.89 -6.43
N TYR A 83 3.83 -18.85 -7.04
CA TYR A 83 4.50 -17.55 -7.14
C TYR A 83 4.51 -16.82 -5.81
N ARG A 84 3.40 -16.90 -5.05
CA ARG A 84 3.34 -16.36 -3.70
C ARG A 84 4.30 -17.11 -2.76
N ASP A 85 4.43 -18.42 -2.88
CA ASP A 85 5.35 -19.23 -2.09
C ASP A 85 6.82 -18.81 -2.32
N ILE A 86 7.18 -18.46 -3.56
CA ILE A 86 8.49 -17.91 -3.89
C ILE A 86 8.70 -16.55 -3.18
N LEU A 87 7.69 -15.68 -3.18
CA LEU A 87 7.79 -14.38 -2.48
C LEU A 87 7.89 -14.56 -0.96
N ILE A 88 7.15 -15.50 -0.37
CA ILE A 88 7.22 -15.85 1.06
C ILE A 88 8.61 -16.38 1.43
N ALA A 89 9.21 -17.22 0.56
CA ALA A 89 10.53 -17.78 0.78
C ALA A 89 11.68 -16.79 0.52
N SER A 90 11.42 -15.67 -0.18
CA SER A 90 12.43 -14.69 -0.53
C SER A 90 12.77 -13.79 0.65
N ASN A 91 14.02 -13.33 0.71
CA ASN A 91 14.43 -12.32 1.67
C ASN A 91 13.69 -11.01 1.41
N GLN A 92 13.21 -10.39 2.48
CA GLN A 92 12.52 -9.11 2.38
C GLN A 92 13.50 -7.95 2.13
N VAL A 93 13.03 -6.92 1.44
CA VAL A 93 13.79 -5.68 1.26
C VAL A 93 14.06 -5.04 2.63
N GLY A 94 15.33 -4.78 2.93
CA GLY A 94 15.74 -4.28 4.25
C GLY A 94 16.14 -5.40 5.23
N GLY A 95 16.12 -6.65 4.80
CA GLY A 95 16.48 -7.83 5.61
C GLY A 95 15.29 -8.44 6.36
N GLY A 96 15.47 -9.67 6.76
CA GLY A 96 14.44 -10.46 7.44
C GLY A 96 13.74 -11.45 6.52
N VAL A 97 12.86 -12.25 7.11
CA VAL A 97 12.08 -13.28 6.41
C VAL A 97 10.60 -13.01 6.56
N HIS A 98 9.81 -13.48 5.61
CA HIS A 98 8.36 -13.36 5.70
C HIS A 98 7.82 -14.19 6.87
N GLU A 99 6.80 -13.69 7.56
CA GLU A 99 6.23 -14.32 8.74
C GLU A 99 5.72 -15.75 8.47
N LEU A 100 5.15 -15.97 7.28
CA LEU A 100 4.67 -17.28 6.85
C LEU A 100 5.79 -18.27 6.49
N SER A 101 7.04 -17.85 6.32
CA SER A 101 8.16 -18.74 5.96
C SER A 101 8.49 -19.80 7.03
N ARG A 102 7.99 -19.61 8.26
CA ARG A 102 8.12 -20.58 9.36
C ARG A 102 7.18 -21.79 9.24
N TYR A 103 6.17 -21.73 8.39
CA TYR A 103 5.21 -22.80 8.19
C TYR A 103 5.59 -23.65 6.97
N LYS A 104 5.26 -24.93 7.00
CA LYS A 104 5.52 -25.88 5.89
C LYS A 104 4.55 -25.70 4.74
N VAL A 105 3.32 -25.26 5.05
CA VAL A 105 2.24 -25.08 4.09
C VAL A 105 1.82 -23.63 4.11
N SER A 106 1.58 -23.04 2.94
CA SER A 106 1.09 -21.68 2.81
C SER A 106 -0.43 -21.63 2.81
N PRO A 107 -1.05 -20.49 3.19
CA PRO A 107 -2.47 -20.24 3.00
C PRO A 107 -2.85 -20.33 1.51
N ASP A 108 -3.97 -20.97 1.20
CA ASP A 108 -4.58 -20.87 -0.12
C ASP A 108 -5.41 -19.59 -0.22
N ALA A 109 -4.86 -18.59 -0.89
CA ALA A 109 -5.36 -17.22 -0.96
C ALA A 109 -5.69 -16.79 -2.41
N HIS A 110 -6.30 -17.67 -3.20
CA HIS A 110 -6.80 -17.31 -4.52
C HIS A 110 -8.15 -16.58 -4.46
N LEU A 111 -8.46 -15.83 -5.50
CA LEU A 111 -9.76 -15.19 -5.65
C LEU A 111 -10.84 -16.25 -5.89
N ARG A 112 -11.81 -16.34 -5.00
CA ARG A 112 -12.90 -17.31 -5.05
C ARG A 112 -14.16 -16.69 -5.61
N THR A 113 -14.85 -17.47 -6.44
CA THR A 113 -16.23 -17.18 -6.86
C THR A 113 -17.19 -17.38 -5.68
N THR A 114 -18.43 -16.90 -5.83
CA THR A 114 -19.47 -17.09 -4.80
C THR A 114 -19.72 -18.56 -4.50
N ASP A 115 -19.74 -19.42 -5.53
CA ASP A 115 -19.97 -20.86 -5.35
C ASP A 115 -18.81 -21.54 -4.60
N GLU A 116 -17.58 -21.16 -4.91
CA GLU A 116 -16.39 -21.62 -4.17
C GLU A 116 -16.41 -21.16 -2.72
N MET A 117 -16.78 -19.89 -2.47
CA MET A 117 -16.94 -19.38 -1.11
C MET A 117 -18.00 -20.16 -0.34
N LEU A 118 -19.18 -20.42 -0.92
CA LEU A 118 -20.22 -21.22 -0.28
C LEU A 118 -19.75 -22.65 0.00
N ALA A 119 -18.97 -23.25 -0.88
CA ALA A 119 -18.38 -24.57 -0.69
C ALA A 119 -17.39 -24.60 0.47
N GLU A 120 -16.56 -23.56 0.63
CA GLU A 120 -15.60 -23.43 1.75
C GLU A 120 -16.30 -23.35 3.13
N PHE A 121 -17.51 -22.79 3.19
CA PHE A 121 -18.32 -22.67 4.41
C PHE A 121 -19.40 -23.76 4.55
N SER A 122 -19.33 -24.85 3.75
CA SER A 122 -20.31 -25.95 3.77
C SER A 122 -20.42 -26.70 5.11
N TYR A 123 -19.48 -26.50 6.01
CA TYR A 123 -19.51 -27.03 7.39
C TYR A 123 -20.42 -26.24 8.34
N LEU A 124 -20.93 -25.09 7.93
CA LEU A 124 -21.93 -24.28 8.59
C LEU A 124 -23.34 -24.69 8.13
N ASP A 125 -24.35 -24.24 8.88
CA ASP A 125 -25.72 -24.28 8.37
C ASP A 125 -25.83 -23.52 7.04
N LYS A 126 -26.64 -24.03 6.11
CA LYS A 126 -26.74 -23.49 4.75
C LYS A 126 -27.21 -22.04 4.71
N ASP A 127 -28.18 -21.69 5.58
CA ASP A 127 -28.72 -20.33 5.62
C ASP A 127 -27.69 -19.37 6.22
N LEU A 128 -26.95 -19.82 7.24
CA LEU A 128 -25.85 -19.06 7.84
C LEU A 128 -24.69 -18.85 6.86
N ALA A 129 -24.31 -19.90 6.10
CA ALA A 129 -23.27 -19.75 5.07
C ALA A 129 -23.68 -18.74 3.99
N TYR A 130 -24.92 -18.80 3.53
CA TYR A 130 -25.47 -17.85 2.57
C TYR A 130 -25.54 -16.42 3.15
N GLU A 131 -25.96 -16.29 4.40
CA GLU A 131 -26.01 -15.00 5.11
C GLU A 131 -24.64 -14.30 5.08
N ILE A 132 -23.57 -14.98 5.51
CA ILE A 132 -22.25 -14.35 5.65
C ILE A 132 -21.52 -14.18 4.29
N VAL A 133 -21.75 -15.07 3.32
CA VAL A 133 -21.09 -15.03 2.00
C VAL A 133 -21.79 -14.09 1.03
N VAL A 134 -23.12 -14.06 1.04
CA VAL A 134 -23.91 -13.34 0.02
C VAL A 134 -24.68 -12.17 0.62
N THR A 135 -25.55 -12.42 1.60
CA THR A 135 -26.46 -11.40 2.09
C THR A 135 -25.70 -10.25 2.74
N ASN A 136 -24.82 -10.55 3.69
CA ASN A 136 -24.11 -9.55 4.48
C ASN A 136 -23.04 -8.83 3.67
N THR A 137 -22.39 -9.49 2.70
CA THR A 137 -21.41 -8.82 1.83
C THR A 137 -22.09 -7.79 0.93
N ASN A 138 -23.28 -8.08 0.38
CA ASN A 138 -24.06 -7.10 -0.35
C ASN A 138 -24.58 -5.97 0.57
N LEU A 139 -25.06 -6.32 1.77
CA LEU A 139 -25.51 -5.33 2.74
C LEU A 139 -24.37 -4.32 3.06
N VAL A 140 -23.16 -4.80 3.31
CA VAL A 140 -22.00 -3.92 3.57
C VAL A 140 -21.69 -3.07 2.35
N ALA A 141 -21.74 -3.64 1.13
CA ALA A 141 -21.53 -2.87 -0.09
C ALA A 141 -22.55 -1.73 -0.26
N ASP A 142 -23.83 -1.99 0.07
CA ASP A 142 -24.92 -1.01 0.01
C ASP A 142 -24.81 0.08 1.09
N MET A 143 -24.09 -0.17 2.18
CA MET A 143 -23.81 0.82 3.25
C MET A 143 -22.73 1.83 2.86
N ILE A 144 -21.97 1.57 1.79
CA ILE A 144 -20.83 2.40 1.38
C ILE A 144 -21.27 3.50 0.43
N ASP A 145 -21.16 4.75 0.89
CA ASP A 145 -21.38 5.93 0.08
C ASP A 145 -20.12 6.41 -0.62
N ARG A 146 -20.31 7.04 -1.79
CA ARG A 146 -19.23 7.71 -2.49
C ARG A 146 -18.89 9.02 -1.81
N ILE A 147 -17.76 9.08 -1.15
CA ILE A 147 -17.26 10.30 -0.51
C ILE A 147 -16.07 10.88 -1.27
N ASN A 148 -15.89 12.19 -1.21
CA ASN A 148 -14.70 12.87 -1.69
C ASN A 148 -13.81 13.18 -0.49
N CYS A 149 -12.84 12.32 -0.22
CA CYS A 149 -11.92 12.47 0.92
C CYS A 149 -10.91 13.61 0.72
N PHE A 150 -10.66 14.00 -0.52
CA PHE A 150 -9.63 15.00 -0.86
C PHE A 150 -10.23 16.08 -1.78
N HIS A 151 -9.67 17.27 -1.69
CA HIS A 151 -9.92 18.31 -2.68
C HIS A 151 -9.42 17.84 -4.05
N LYS A 152 -10.15 18.19 -5.12
CA LYS A 152 -9.75 17.86 -6.49
C LYS A 152 -8.56 18.70 -6.97
N GLU A 153 -8.39 19.86 -6.36
CA GLU A 153 -7.33 20.82 -6.69
C GLU A 153 -6.10 20.56 -5.83
N MET A 154 -4.93 20.62 -6.44
CA MET A 154 -3.67 20.58 -5.71
C MET A 154 -3.40 21.99 -5.16
N PHE A 155 -3.16 22.09 -3.86
CA PHE A 155 -2.70 23.31 -3.21
C PHE A 155 -1.18 23.36 -3.31
N VAL A 156 -0.69 23.92 -4.39
CA VAL A 156 0.75 24.10 -4.62
C VAL A 156 1.07 25.60 -4.66
N PRO A 157 2.28 26.04 -4.26
CA PRO A 157 2.71 27.42 -4.40
C PRO A 157 2.57 27.91 -5.84
N ALA A 158 2.11 29.14 -6.02
CA ALA A 158 2.11 29.80 -7.31
C ALA A 158 3.53 30.03 -7.83
N ASP A 159 3.71 30.22 -9.14
CA ASP A 159 5.04 30.36 -9.74
C ASP A 159 5.83 31.56 -9.17
N ASP A 160 5.15 32.61 -8.77
CA ASP A 160 5.67 33.84 -8.19
C ASP A 160 5.62 33.89 -6.65
N GLU A 161 5.28 32.80 -5.99
CA GLU A 161 5.15 32.74 -4.52
C GLU A 161 6.39 33.23 -3.77
N PHE A 162 7.57 33.05 -4.36
CA PHE A 162 8.85 33.48 -3.78
C PHE A 162 9.34 34.85 -4.29
N ALA A 163 8.56 35.58 -5.09
CA ALA A 163 8.99 36.86 -5.65
C ALA A 163 9.32 37.90 -4.59
N ASP A 164 8.49 37.99 -3.57
CA ASP A 164 8.61 38.94 -2.48
C ASP A 164 9.02 38.30 -1.13
N HIS A 165 9.73 37.15 -1.20
CA HIS A 165 10.16 36.47 0.02
C HIS A 165 10.98 37.43 0.93
N PRO A 166 10.72 37.45 2.25
CA PRO A 166 11.38 38.41 3.17
C PRO A 166 12.92 38.26 3.20
N ASP A 167 13.42 37.03 3.11
CA ASP A 167 14.84 36.77 2.95
C ASP A 167 15.25 36.83 1.48
N PRO A 168 16.17 37.79 1.11
CA PRO A 168 16.65 37.92 -0.27
C PRO A 168 17.29 36.66 -0.85
N LYS A 169 17.81 35.76 -0.01
CA LYS A 169 18.39 34.46 -0.44
C LYS A 169 17.35 33.57 -1.13
N TYR A 170 16.07 33.74 -0.79
CA TYR A 170 14.97 32.92 -1.30
C TYR A 170 14.01 33.73 -2.21
N ARG A 171 14.46 34.88 -2.75
CA ARG A 171 13.66 35.67 -3.70
C ARG A 171 13.85 35.13 -5.12
N TYR A 172 12.77 34.61 -5.66
CA TYR A 172 12.72 34.08 -7.03
C TYR A 172 11.46 34.63 -7.71
N PRO A 173 11.61 35.53 -8.73
CA PRO A 173 10.44 36.09 -9.43
C PRO A 173 9.57 35.04 -10.13
N SER A 174 10.16 33.93 -10.53
CA SER A 174 9.46 32.78 -11.10
C SER A 174 10.24 31.51 -10.78
N MET A 175 9.59 30.55 -10.15
CA MET A 175 10.17 29.23 -9.90
C MET A 175 10.47 28.48 -11.20
N ILE A 176 9.60 28.61 -12.20
CA ILE A 176 9.76 27.97 -13.51
C ILE A 176 11.00 28.47 -14.25
N GLU A 177 11.22 29.80 -14.26
CA GLU A 177 12.38 30.37 -14.94
C GLU A 177 13.67 30.04 -14.20
N GLU A 178 13.67 30.07 -12.87
CA GLU A 178 14.83 29.64 -12.08
C GLU A 178 15.15 28.16 -12.28
N MET A 179 14.13 27.30 -12.28
CA MET A 179 14.31 25.88 -12.58
C MET A 179 14.93 25.65 -13.95
N LYS A 180 14.44 26.33 -15.00
CA LYS A 180 15.02 26.27 -16.34
C LYS A 180 16.48 26.75 -16.34
N HIS A 181 16.76 27.86 -15.64
CA HIS A 181 18.10 28.41 -15.55
C HIS A 181 19.08 27.44 -14.87
N VAL A 182 18.70 26.84 -13.75
CA VAL A 182 19.53 25.86 -13.02
C VAL A 182 19.80 24.63 -13.89
N VAL A 183 18.76 24.10 -14.54
CA VAL A 183 18.89 22.95 -15.43
C VAL A 183 19.83 23.25 -16.60
N GLU A 184 19.65 24.38 -17.29
CA GLU A 184 20.46 24.78 -18.42
C GLU A 184 21.93 24.98 -18.03
N LYS A 185 22.18 25.66 -16.90
CA LYS A 185 23.51 25.83 -16.34
C LYS A 185 24.21 24.49 -16.10
N ASN A 186 23.50 23.52 -15.50
CA ASN A 186 24.10 22.23 -15.18
C ASN A 186 24.23 21.31 -16.40
N VAL A 187 23.33 21.43 -17.38
CA VAL A 187 23.52 20.78 -18.69
C VAL A 187 24.80 21.29 -19.37
N LEU A 188 25.00 22.62 -19.36
CA LEU A 188 26.22 23.23 -19.92
C LEU A 188 27.47 22.75 -19.19
N LEU A 189 27.46 22.69 -17.87
CA LEU A 189 28.59 22.23 -17.07
C LEU A 189 28.95 20.77 -17.31
N ASN A 190 27.95 19.89 -17.41
CA ASN A 190 28.16 18.46 -17.49
C ASN A 190 28.33 17.94 -18.95
N TYR A 191 27.73 18.61 -19.94
CA TYR A 191 27.67 18.12 -21.33
C TYR A 191 28.23 19.12 -22.35
N GLY A 192 28.70 20.31 -21.88
CA GLY A 192 29.27 21.36 -22.77
C GLY A 192 28.24 22.15 -23.54
N GLU A 193 28.72 23.05 -24.42
CA GLU A 193 27.87 23.96 -25.20
C GLU A 193 27.00 23.23 -26.25
N ASN A 194 27.44 22.07 -26.70
CA ASN A 194 26.74 21.27 -27.71
C ASN A 194 26.42 19.88 -27.18
N PRO A 195 25.48 19.75 -26.23
CA PRO A 195 25.09 18.45 -25.67
C PRO A 195 24.49 17.55 -26.75
N HIS A 196 24.71 16.24 -26.63
CA HIS A 196 24.14 15.29 -27.59
C HIS A 196 22.62 15.50 -27.73
N PRO A 197 22.04 15.39 -28.94
CA PRO A 197 20.61 15.62 -29.17
C PRO A 197 19.68 14.81 -28.27
N PHE A 198 20.09 13.60 -27.83
CA PHE A 198 19.36 12.78 -26.89
C PHE A 198 19.23 13.47 -25.51
N VAL A 199 20.31 14.09 -25.02
CA VAL A 199 20.31 14.83 -23.74
C VAL A 199 19.33 15.99 -23.82
N ARG A 200 19.41 16.79 -24.89
CA ARG A 200 18.52 17.94 -25.12
C ARG A 200 17.04 17.48 -25.17
N ALA A 201 16.75 16.48 -25.96
CA ALA A 201 15.39 15.93 -26.09
C ALA A 201 14.84 15.40 -24.77
N ARG A 202 15.70 14.82 -23.92
CA ARG A 202 15.32 14.35 -22.59
C ARG A 202 14.95 15.51 -21.66
N VAL A 203 15.80 16.54 -21.57
CA VAL A 203 15.55 17.76 -20.80
C VAL A 203 14.23 18.40 -21.20
N ASP A 204 14.07 18.68 -22.52
CA ASP A 204 12.89 19.37 -23.03
C ASP A 204 11.59 18.60 -22.75
N ARG A 205 11.63 17.28 -22.86
CA ARG A 205 10.48 16.42 -22.58
C ARG A 205 10.12 16.45 -21.08
N GLU A 206 11.10 16.30 -20.20
CA GLU A 206 10.84 16.28 -18.75
C GLU A 206 10.41 17.64 -18.23
N LEU A 207 11.08 18.72 -18.60
CA LEU A 207 10.70 20.10 -18.22
C LEU A 207 9.28 20.41 -18.65
N ARG A 208 8.91 20.07 -19.90
CA ARG A 208 7.56 20.27 -20.40
C ARG A 208 6.54 19.50 -19.55
N SER A 209 6.82 18.25 -19.24
CA SER A 209 5.93 17.41 -18.42
C SER A 209 5.78 17.96 -17.01
N ILE A 210 6.88 18.31 -16.36
CA ILE A 210 6.89 18.83 -14.98
C ILE A 210 6.12 20.15 -14.90
N ILE A 211 6.35 21.07 -15.85
CA ILE A 211 5.71 22.38 -15.88
C ILE A 211 4.21 22.24 -16.19
N SER A 212 3.85 21.49 -17.24
CA SER A 212 2.45 21.36 -17.68
C SER A 212 1.56 20.62 -16.67
N SER A 213 2.13 19.76 -15.85
CA SER A 213 1.41 19.04 -14.80
C SER A 213 1.41 19.76 -13.44
N GLY A 214 2.03 20.96 -13.33
CA GLY A 214 2.07 21.75 -12.09
C GLY A 214 3.07 21.25 -11.05
N TYR A 215 3.93 20.26 -11.37
CA TYR A 215 4.92 19.74 -10.42
C TYR A 215 6.18 20.61 -10.29
N TYR A 216 6.31 21.71 -11.04
CA TYR A 216 7.45 22.62 -10.97
C TYR A 216 7.70 23.14 -9.55
N SER A 217 6.65 23.47 -8.80
CA SER A 217 6.78 23.94 -7.42
C SER A 217 7.35 22.87 -6.50
N THR A 218 6.95 21.60 -6.66
CA THR A 218 7.48 20.47 -5.88
C THR A 218 8.97 20.26 -6.17
N TYR A 219 9.38 20.30 -7.46
CA TYR A 219 10.78 20.21 -7.84
C TYR A 219 11.59 21.39 -7.30
N PHE A 220 11.04 22.59 -7.39
CA PHE A 220 11.72 23.81 -6.91
C PHE A 220 11.91 23.79 -5.38
N MET A 221 10.88 23.40 -4.63
CA MET A 221 10.98 23.24 -3.17
C MET A 221 12.02 22.19 -2.79
N ALA A 222 12.03 21.04 -3.48
CA ALA A 222 13.05 20.01 -3.26
C ALA A 222 14.46 20.55 -3.55
N TYR A 223 14.64 21.32 -4.62
CA TYR A 223 15.91 21.98 -4.95
C TYR A 223 16.38 22.90 -3.82
N LEU A 224 15.51 23.77 -3.30
CA LEU A 224 15.87 24.68 -2.20
C LEU A 224 16.27 23.91 -0.94
N MET A 225 15.52 22.87 -0.56
CA MET A 225 15.79 22.04 0.61
C MET A 225 17.13 21.30 0.49
N VAL A 226 17.39 20.70 -0.65
CA VAL A 226 18.65 19.99 -0.92
C VAL A 226 19.82 20.96 -0.95
N LYS A 227 19.67 22.09 -1.65
CA LYS A 227 20.68 23.13 -1.72
C LYS A 227 21.06 23.65 -0.32
N ASP A 228 20.06 23.96 0.51
CA ASP A 228 20.30 24.42 1.88
C ASP A 228 21.01 23.36 2.74
N SER A 229 20.59 22.10 2.60
CA SER A 229 21.23 20.97 3.31
C SER A 229 22.72 20.82 2.92
N VAL A 230 23.00 20.86 1.62
CA VAL A 230 24.37 20.74 1.09
C VAL A 230 25.23 21.94 1.50
N ASP A 231 24.68 23.17 1.44
CA ASP A 231 25.35 24.40 1.86
C ASP A 231 25.75 24.32 3.36
N HIS A 232 25.02 23.57 4.18
CA HIS A 232 25.34 23.31 5.59
C HIS A 232 26.21 22.05 5.82
N GLY A 233 26.69 21.41 4.77
CA GLY A 233 27.59 20.25 4.84
C GLY A 233 26.90 18.90 5.11
N TYR A 234 25.57 18.82 4.96
CA TYR A 234 24.84 17.57 5.07
C TYR A 234 24.85 16.79 3.76
N LEU A 235 24.91 15.46 3.86
CA LEU A 235 24.74 14.57 2.73
C LEU A 235 23.25 14.36 2.45
N VAL A 236 22.87 14.47 1.19
CA VAL A 236 21.50 14.24 0.74
C VAL A 236 21.52 13.12 -0.29
N GLY A 237 20.71 12.08 -0.08
CA GLY A 237 20.52 10.97 -1.02
C GLY A 237 19.09 10.93 -1.54
N SER A 238 18.90 10.56 -2.80
CA SER A 238 17.58 10.39 -3.39
C SER A 238 16.98 9.03 -3.03
N ARG A 239 15.64 9.00 -2.90
CA ARG A 239 14.87 7.77 -2.70
C ARG A 239 13.63 7.77 -3.60
N GLY A 240 13.32 6.62 -4.18
CA GLY A 240 12.15 6.46 -5.04
C GLY A 240 12.38 6.92 -6.48
N SER A 241 11.30 7.18 -7.20
CA SER A 241 11.30 7.44 -8.65
C SER A 241 11.98 8.75 -9.07
N VAL A 242 12.20 9.69 -8.15
CA VAL A 242 12.92 10.94 -8.44
C VAL A 242 14.37 10.67 -8.89
N GLY A 243 14.98 9.57 -8.45
CA GLY A 243 16.31 9.13 -8.90
C GLY A 243 16.38 8.83 -10.40
N SER A 244 15.26 8.62 -11.10
CA SER A 244 15.21 8.42 -12.55
C SER A 244 14.89 9.69 -13.35
N SER A 245 14.68 10.83 -12.69
CA SER A 245 14.42 12.12 -13.33
C SER A 245 15.73 12.82 -13.71
N PHE A 246 15.96 13.01 -14.99
CA PHE A 246 17.13 13.73 -15.47
C PHE A 246 17.11 15.22 -15.09
N VAL A 247 15.93 15.83 -15.07
CA VAL A 247 15.76 17.21 -14.57
C VAL A 247 16.11 17.31 -13.10
N ALA A 248 15.73 16.34 -12.27
CA ALA A 248 16.12 16.33 -10.86
C ALA A 248 17.64 16.24 -10.67
N THR A 249 18.32 15.44 -11.50
CA THR A 249 19.80 15.38 -11.53
C THR A 249 20.38 16.72 -11.94
N MET A 250 19.87 17.35 -12.98
CA MET A 250 20.34 18.67 -13.43
C MET A 250 20.00 19.81 -12.45
N MET A 251 19.07 19.61 -11.55
CA MET A 251 18.78 20.53 -10.43
C MET A 251 19.58 20.19 -9.15
N ASN A 252 20.46 19.19 -9.19
CA ASN A 252 21.18 18.68 -8.03
C ASN A 252 20.26 18.21 -6.88
N ILE A 253 19.05 17.79 -7.20
CA ILE A 253 18.11 17.17 -6.22
C ILE A 253 18.53 15.74 -5.93
N THR A 254 19.11 15.06 -6.94
CA THR A 254 19.59 13.67 -6.87
C THR A 254 20.94 13.55 -7.54
N GLU A 255 21.73 12.57 -7.11
CA GLU A 255 23.07 12.28 -7.66
C GLU A 255 23.05 11.20 -8.77
N VAL A 256 21.91 10.63 -9.12
CA VAL A 256 21.78 9.50 -10.05
C VAL A 256 21.64 9.94 -11.49
#